data_4ad96ea62ea96e94057abc215bb8f0b1
#
_entry.id   4ad96ea62ea96e94057abc215bb8f0b1
#
_cell.length_a   1.000
_cell.length_b   1.000
_cell.length_c   1.000
_cell.angle_alpha   90.00
_cell.angle_beta   90.00
_cell.angle_gamma   90.00
#
_symmetry.space_group_name_H-M   'P 1'
#
loop_
_entity.id
_entity.type
_entity.pdbx_description
1 polymer ?
#
loop_
_entity_poly.entity_id
_entity_poly.type
_entity_poly.pdbx_seq_one_letter_code
_entity_poly.pdbx_strand_id
1 'polypeptide(L)'
;MALSAAAVAKAAAMLLTNEKTRKGVGWILVAIFSPVILLIALLCAIGSGGAEHNNYSVEACFYGGEFSSDVPAEFQYHIEEMRSAFSLLDSAVSSVNEQMDSSNGLDPIRVKAVFYALCFGADAPSASAADSFVECFYTTETRTRTVEVTLEDGTTSTEEEEYTVAVPVSLYQAYANLEAHLGRTITEDDKSNIDHIYTMIAGSAGGGSYDGEYLR
;
A
#
# COMPACT_ATOMS: atom_id res chain seq x y z
N MET A 1 -56.14 -9.39 -5.45
CA MET A 1 -56.25 -10.31 -6.61
C MET A 1 -54.84 -10.48 -7.19
N ALA A 2 -54.23 -11.64 -6.99
CA ALA A 2 -52.92 -11.94 -7.57
C ALA A 2 -53.12 -12.34 -9.05
N LEU A 3 -52.49 -11.59 -9.94
CA LEU A 3 -52.38 -11.95 -11.36
C LEU A 3 -51.62 -13.28 -11.48
N SER A 4 -52.25 -14.28 -12.11
CA SER A 4 -51.60 -15.58 -12.30
C SER A 4 -50.38 -15.42 -13.25
N ALA A 5 -49.30 -16.15 -12.99
CA ALA A 5 -48.09 -16.13 -13.83
C ALA A 5 -48.41 -16.39 -15.31
N ALA A 6 -49.45 -17.20 -15.61
CA ALA A 6 -49.92 -17.47 -16.97
C ALA A 6 -50.56 -16.23 -17.64
N ALA A 7 -51.28 -15.38 -16.87
CA ALA A 7 -51.84 -14.13 -17.42
C ALA A 7 -50.74 -13.10 -17.75
N VAL A 8 -49.71 -13.01 -16.91
CA VAL A 8 -48.55 -12.15 -17.12
C VAL A 8 -47.75 -12.62 -18.36
N ALA A 9 -47.49 -13.92 -18.48
CA ALA A 9 -46.79 -14.49 -19.64
C ALA A 9 -47.55 -14.27 -20.95
N LYS A 10 -48.91 -14.40 -20.95
CA LYS A 10 -49.75 -14.17 -22.10
C LYS A 10 -49.76 -12.68 -22.50
N ALA A 11 -49.81 -11.77 -21.53
CA ALA A 11 -49.75 -10.33 -21.76
C ALA A 11 -48.34 -9.93 -22.34
N ALA A 12 -47.27 -10.49 -21.80
CA ALA A 12 -45.93 -10.27 -22.30
C ALA A 12 -45.72 -10.77 -23.75
N ALA A 13 -46.30 -11.98 -24.07
CA ALA A 13 -46.27 -12.51 -25.43
C ALA A 13 -47.05 -11.64 -26.43
N MET A 14 -48.20 -11.11 -26.04
CA MET A 14 -48.97 -10.17 -26.88
C MET A 14 -48.26 -8.82 -27.13
N LEU A 15 -47.51 -8.34 -26.14
CA LEU A 15 -46.72 -7.11 -26.27
C LEU A 15 -45.53 -7.31 -27.24
N LEU A 16 -44.95 -8.51 -27.30
CA LEU A 16 -43.82 -8.82 -28.16
C LEU A 16 -44.20 -9.11 -29.61
N THR A 17 -45.43 -9.43 -29.91
CA THR A 17 -45.92 -9.76 -31.27
C THR A 17 -46.31 -8.53 -32.07
N ASN A 18 -46.59 -7.39 -31.45
CA ASN A 18 -46.93 -6.15 -32.16
C ASN A 18 -45.68 -5.27 -32.38
N GLU A 19 -45.30 -5.04 -33.63
CA GLU A 19 -44.08 -4.31 -33.98
C GLU A 19 -44.06 -2.88 -33.43
N LYS A 20 -45.15 -2.16 -33.38
CA LYS A 20 -45.24 -0.83 -32.78
C LYS A 20 -45.05 -0.86 -31.28
N THR A 21 -45.67 -1.87 -30.62
CA THR A 21 -45.58 -2.04 -29.17
C THR A 21 -44.16 -2.49 -28.77
N ARG A 22 -43.55 -3.37 -29.57
CA ARG A 22 -42.16 -3.81 -29.36
C ARG A 22 -41.16 -2.67 -29.45
N LYS A 23 -41.33 -1.74 -30.43
CA LYS A 23 -40.51 -0.52 -30.53
C LYS A 23 -40.76 0.40 -29.32
N GLY A 24 -42.00 0.58 -28.90
CA GLY A 24 -42.34 1.39 -27.70
C GLY A 24 -41.75 0.81 -26.41
N VAL A 25 -41.89 -0.49 -26.19
CA VAL A 25 -41.30 -1.19 -25.04
C VAL A 25 -39.78 -1.13 -25.08
N GLY A 26 -39.17 -1.27 -26.24
CA GLY A 26 -37.73 -1.10 -26.43
C GLY A 26 -37.25 0.30 -26.00
N TRP A 27 -37.94 1.34 -26.41
CA TRP A 27 -37.62 2.72 -25.99
C TRP A 27 -37.81 2.97 -24.49
N ILE A 28 -38.83 2.36 -23.88
CA ILE A 28 -39.06 2.45 -22.42
C ILE A 28 -37.92 1.74 -21.66
N LEU A 29 -37.50 0.56 -22.12
CA LEU A 29 -36.37 -0.15 -21.54
C LEU A 29 -35.06 0.64 -21.67
N VAL A 30 -34.79 1.22 -22.84
CA VAL A 30 -33.64 2.09 -23.05
C VAL A 30 -33.69 3.29 -22.11
N ALA A 31 -34.86 3.93 -21.95
CA ALA A 31 -35.02 5.08 -21.05
C ALA A 31 -34.81 4.71 -19.56
N ILE A 32 -35.22 3.51 -19.15
CA ILE A 32 -35.07 3.02 -17.76
C ILE A 32 -33.61 2.59 -17.51
N PHE A 33 -32.97 1.89 -18.46
CA PHE A 33 -31.62 1.38 -18.29
C PHE A 33 -30.51 2.36 -18.66
N SER A 34 -30.82 3.40 -19.48
CA SER A 34 -29.83 4.43 -19.86
C SER A 34 -29.16 5.11 -18.66
N PRO A 35 -29.88 5.55 -17.60
CA PRO A 35 -29.21 6.13 -16.43
C PRO A 35 -28.30 5.13 -15.72
N VAL A 36 -28.67 3.86 -15.68
CA VAL A 36 -27.85 2.79 -15.04
C VAL A 36 -26.61 2.52 -15.88
N ILE A 37 -26.75 2.43 -17.22
CA ILE A 37 -25.62 2.26 -18.14
C ILE A 37 -24.67 3.47 -18.07
N LEU A 38 -25.21 4.69 -18.02
CA LEU A 38 -24.44 5.91 -17.83
C LEU A 38 -23.70 5.92 -16.48
N LEU A 39 -24.36 5.49 -15.41
CA LEU A 39 -23.72 5.38 -14.10
C LEU A 39 -22.58 4.35 -14.10
N ILE A 40 -22.78 3.18 -14.71
CA ILE A 40 -21.75 2.16 -14.85
C ILE A 40 -20.59 2.69 -15.70
N ALA A 41 -20.88 3.36 -16.83
CA ALA A 41 -19.85 3.96 -17.67
C ALA A 41 -19.05 5.04 -16.92
N LEU A 42 -19.73 5.86 -16.12
CA LEU A 42 -19.10 6.87 -15.26
C LEU A 42 -18.21 6.22 -14.20
N LEU A 43 -18.69 5.17 -13.53
CA LEU A 43 -17.90 4.41 -12.53
C LEU A 43 -16.68 3.73 -13.18
N CYS A 44 -16.82 3.18 -14.39
CA CYS A 44 -15.70 2.64 -15.14
C CYS A 44 -14.70 3.72 -15.57
N ALA A 45 -15.17 4.90 -15.97
CA ALA A 45 -14.32 6.03 -16.35
C ALA A 45 -13.56 6.58 -15.13
N ILE A 46 -14.21 6.67 -13.97
CA ILE A 46 -13.56 7.05 -12.71
C ILE A 46 -12.55 5.97 -12.30
N GLY A 47 -12.88 4.69 -12.45
CA GLY A 47 -11.98 3.58 -12.11
C GLY A 47 -10.72 3.53 -12.99
N SER A 48 -10.84 3.77 -14.30
CA SER A 48 -9.69 3.80 -15.21
C SER A 48 -8.83 5.06 -15.02
N GLY A 49 -9.45 6.22 -14.89
CA GLY A 49 -8.74 7.46 -14.57
C GLY A 49 -8.10 7.43 -13.18
N GLY A 50 -8.75 6.76 -12.22
CA GLY A 50 -8.22 6.58 -10.87
C GLY A 50 -6.95 5.73 -10.81
N ALA A 51 -6.84 4.69 -11.64
CA ALA A 51 -5.64 3.85 -11.68
C ALA A 51 -4.43 4.60 -12.24
N GLU A 52 -4.59 5.37 -13.31
CA GLU A 52 -3.50 6.20 -13.87
C GLU A 52 -3.08 7.31 -12.91
N HIS A 53 -4.04 7.99 -12.25
CA HIS A 53 -3.74 8.98 -11.23
C HIS A 53 -3.06 8.39 -10.01
N ASN A 54 -3.46 7.18 -9.56
CA ASN A 54 -2.82 6.51 -8.45
C ASN A 54 -1.37 6.14 -8.77
N ASN A 55 -1.11 5.58 -9.95
CA ASN A 55 0.25 5.24 -10.39
C ASN A 55 1.14 6.48 -10.48
N TYR A 56 0.63 7.58 -11.07
CA TYR A 56 1.36 8.85 -11.12
C TYR A 56 1.71 9.36 -9.72
N SER A 57 0.78 9.29 -8.77
CA SER A 57 1.02 9.74 -7.39
C SER A 57 2.06 8.91 -6.69
N VAL A 58 2.01 7.59 -6.85
CA VAL A 58 3.02 6.67 -6.32
C VAL A 58 4.39 7.02 -6.91
N GLU A 59 4.51 7.08 -8.24
CA GLU A 59 5.77 7.42 -8.91
C GLU A 59 6.30 8.79 -8.49
N ALA A 60 5.42 9.80 -8.42
CA ALA A 60 5.79 11.15 -7.99
C ALA A 60 6.30 11.17 -6.53
N CYS A 61 5.71 10.36 -5.63
CA CYS A 61 6.19 10.25 -4.26
C CYS A 61 7.55 9.55 -4.16
N PHE A 62 7.77 8.47 -4.92
CA PHE A 62 8.98 7.66 -4.82
C PHE A 62 10.17 8.21 -5.59
N TYR A 63 9.94 8.74 -6.80
CA TYR A 63 11.02 9.22 -7.68
C TYR A 63 11.19 10.74 -7.66
N GLY A 64 10.25 11.47 -7.07
CA GLY A 64 10.28 12.93 -7.08
C GLY A 64 9.91 13.51 -8.45
N GLY A 65 10.45 14.68 -8.76
CA GLY A 65 10.21 15.41 -10.01
C GLY A 65 9.24 16.57 -9.84
N GLU A 66 9.15 17.39 -10.90
CA GLU A 66 8.23 18.51 -10.96
C GLU A 66 6.80 18.02 -11.26
N PHE A 67 5.82 18.75 -10.75
CA PHE A 67 4.41 18.45 -11.03
C PHE A 67 4.03 18.94 -12.43
N SER A 68 3.20 18.15 -13.12
CA SER A 68 2.53 18.64 -14.31
C SER A 68 1.58 19.79 -13.94
N SER A 69 1.42 20.77 -14.83
CA SER A 69 0.48 21.89 -14.66
C SER A 69 -0.97 21.46 -14.42
N ASP A 70 -1.31 20.24 -14.78
CA ASP A 70 -2.65 19.69 -14.71
C ASP A 70 -2.96 19.01 -13.35
N VAL A 71 -1.93 18.88 -12.49
CA VAL A 71 -2.12 18.31 -11.15
C VAL A 71 -2.69 19.35 -10.21
N PRO A 72 -3.87 19.11 -9.59
CA PRO A 72 -4.47 20.05 -8.64
C PRO A 72 -3.53 20.36 -7.45
N ALA A 73 -3.55 21.60 -6.96
CA ALA A 73 -2.66 22.05 -5.88
C ALA A 73 -2.83 21.24 -4.59
N GLU A 74 -4.07 20.82 -4.25
CA GLU A 74 -4.36 19.97 -3.12
C GLU A 74 -3.67 18.60 -3.24
N PHE A 75 -3.62 18.07 -4.45
CA PHE A 75 -2.97 16.78 -4.73
C PHE A 75 -1.45 16.90 -4.68
N GLN A 76 -0.90 18.03 -5.19
CA GLN A 76 0.53 18.33 -5.05
C GLN A 76 0.95 18.40 -3.59
N TYR A 77 0.13 19.04 -2.74
CA TYR A 77 0.36 19.10 -1.29
C TYR A 77 0.50 17.71 -0.68
N HIS A 78 -0.44 16.80 -0.94
CA HIS A 78 -0.38 15.43 -0.40
C HIS A 78 0.83 14.63 -0.90
N ILE A 79 1.27 14.85 -2.14
CA ILE A 79 2.50 14.23 -2.65
C ILE A 79 3.74 14.78 -1.92
N GLU A 80 3.79 16.09 -1.66
CA GLU A 80 4.91 16.70 -0.94
C GLU A 80 4.97 16.26 0.53
N GLU A 81 3.82 16.17 1.21
CA GLU A 81 3.73 15.59 2.55
C GLU A 81 4.23 14.14 2.57
N MET A 82 3.86 13.34 1.57
CA MET A 82 4.32 11.96 1.46
C MET A 82 5.83 11.87 1.18
N ARG A 83 6.39 12.75 0.33
CA ARG A 83 7.84 12.85 0.10
C ARG A 83 8.60 13.20 1.39
N SER A 84 8.05 14.12 2.18
CA SER A 84 8.60 14.50 3.48
C SER A 84 8.57 13.31 4.44
N ALA A 85 7.47 12.59 4.49
CA ALA A 85 7.33 11.35 5.27
C ALA A 85 8.36 10.29 4.82
N PHE A 86 8.54 10.09 3.52
CA PHE A 86 9.52 9.14 2.98
C PHE A 86 10.95 9.46 3.38
N SER A 87 11.33 10.74 3.41
CA SER A 87 12.65 11.15 3.90
C SER A 87 12.89 10.80 5.36
N LEU A 88 11.85 10.94 6.21
CA LEU A 88 11.93 10.54 7.61
C LEU A 88 11.99 9.02 7.77
N LEU A 89 11.19 8.27 7.00
CA LEU A 89 11.23 6.81 6.99
C LEU A 89 12.58 6.27 6.50
N ASP A 90 13.16 6.85 5.44
CA ASP A 90 14.47 6.45 4.95
C ASP A 90 15.55 6.67 6.03
N SER A 91 15.48 7.76 6.79
CA SER A 91 16.37 8.04 7.91
C SER A 91 16.21 7.03 9.05
N ALA A 92 14.96 6.73 9.43
CA ALA A 92 14.65 5.76 10.47
C ALA A 92 15.10 4.34 10.07
N VAL A 93 14.79 3.89 8.84
CA VAL A 93 15.22 2.59 8.31
C VAL A 93 16.74 2.49 8.26
N SER A 94 17.44 3.53 7.80
CA SER A 94 18.92 3.55 7.79
C SER A 94 19.49 3.39 9.18
N SER A 95 18.96 4.14 10.16
CA SER A 95 19.41 4.07 11.57
C SER A 95 19.22 2.68 12.17
N VAL A 96 18.12 1.99 11.84
CA VAL A 96 17.85 0.63 12.31
C VAL A 96 18.75 -0.38 11.59
N ASN A 97 18.95 -0.24 10.28
CA ASN A 97 19.80 -1.13 9.50
C ASN A 97 21.27 -1.09 9.96
N GLU A 98 21.74 0.06 10.47
CA GLU A 98 23.08 0.16 11.09
C GLU A 98 23.23 -0.66 12.39
N GLN A 99 22.09 -1.00 13.04
CA GLN A 99 22.04 -1.82 14.26
C GLN A 99 21.82 -3.32 13.97
N MET A 100 21.78 -3.71 12.70
CA MET A 100 21.57 -5.10 12.29
C MET A 100 22.90 -5.80 12.00
N ASP A 101 23.06 -7.02 12.51
CA ASP A 101 24.27 -7.84 12.24
C ASP A 101 24.24 -8.49 10.84
N SER A 102 23.11 -8.53 10.19
CA SER A 102 22.92 -9.25 8.93
C SER A 102 22.98 -8.33 7.72
N SER A 103 23.37 -8.86 6.57
CA SER A 103 23.25 -8.18 5.28
C SER A 103 21.79 -7.96 4.85
N ASN A 104 20.84 -8.53 5.57
CA ASN A 104 19.39 -8.45 5.31
C ASN A 104 18.77 -7.43 6.26
N GLY A 105 18.90 -6.15 5.93
CA GLY A 105 18.22 -5.06 6.61
C GLY A 105 16.74 -4.94 6.22
N LEU A 106 16.07 -3.95 6.82
CA LEU A 106 14.74 -3.55 6.38
C LEU A 106 14.82 -2.99 4.96
N ASP A 107 13.88 -3.39 4.11
CA ASP A 107 13.74 -2.84 2.77
C ASP A 107 13.01 -1.49 2.82
N PRO A 108 13.68 -0.36 2.50
CA PRO A 108 13.07 0.95 2.55
C PRO A 108 11.92 1.11 1.55
N ILE A 109 11.96 0.41 0.41
CA ILE A 109 10.86 0.45 -0.57
C ILE A 109 9.63 -0.22 0.02
N ARG A 110 9.78 -1.37 0.69
CA ARG A 110 8.68 -2.07 1.35
C ARG A 110 8.05 -1.23 2.47
N VAL A 111 8.87 -0.65 3.33
CA VAL A 111 8.39 0.22 4.43
C VAL A 111 7.61 1.41 3.88
N LYS A 112 8.14 2.09 2.85
CA LYS A 112 7.46 3.22 2.19
C LYS A 112 6.18 2.80 1.45
N ALA A 113 6.16 1.63 0.81
CA ALA A 113 4.94 1.12 0.15
C ALA A 113 3.81 0.86 1.16
N VAL A 114 4.15 0.28 2.33
CA VAL A 114 3.21 0.10 3.43
C VAL A 114 2.72 1.46 3.95
N PHE A 115 3.63 2.40 4.20
CA PHE A 115 3.26 3.73 4.68
C PHE A 115 2.36 4.46 3.69
N TYR A 116 2.70 4.45 2.40
CA TYR A 116 1.89 5.05 1.34
C TYR A 116 0.47 4.49 1.32
N ALA A 117 0.33 3.17 1.26
CA ALA A 117 -0.97 2.52 1.18
C ALA A 117 -1.87 2.79 2.39
N LEU A 118 -1.28 2.96 3.58
CA LEU A 118 -2.02 3.15 4.82
C LEU A 118 -2.24 4.61 5.21
N CYS A 119 -1.40 5.55 4.75
CA CYS A 119 -1.32 6.92 5.26
C CYS A 119 -1.39 7.99 4.15
N PHE A 120 -1.55 7.64 2.87
CA PHE A 120 -1.68 8.65 1.81
C PHE A 120 -2.85 9.62 2.09
N GLY A 121 -2.59 10.92 1.95
CA GLY A 121 -3.57 11.97 2.26
C GLY A 121 -3.52 12.49 3.71
N ALA A 122 -2.70 11.88 4.57
CA ALA A 122 -2.38 12.44 5.88
C ALA A 122 -1.21 13.43 5.79
N ASP A 123 -1.09 14.31 6.77
CA ASP A 123 0.09 15.17 6.91
C ASP A 123 1.34 14.35 7.22
N ALA A 124 2.53 14.87 6.89
CA ALA A 124 3.78 14.19 7.20
C ALA A 124 3.92 13.96 8.71
N PRO A 125 4.37 12.76 9.14
CA PRO A 125 4.57 12.45 10.53
C PRO A 125 5.71 13.27 11.14
N SER A 126 5.77 13.35 12.46
CA SER A 126 7.01 13.78 13.13
C SER A 126 8.10 12.70 12.98
N ALA A 127 9.37 13.06 13.20
CA ALA A 127 10.46 12.09 13.19
C ALA A 127 10.21 10.92 14.16
N SER A 128 9.76 11.20 15.38
CA SER A 128 9.43 10.16 16.36
C SER A 128 8.26 9.27 15.95
N ALA A 129 7.29 9.79 15.18
CA ALA A 129 6.20 8.98 14.65
C ALA A 129 6.68 8.08 13.49
N ALA A 130 7.61 8.57 12.66
CA ALA A 130 8.27 7.76 11.66
C ALA A 130 9.10 6.63 12.27
N ASP A 131 9.87 6.92 13.34
CA ASP A 131 10.61 5.91 14.10
C ASP A 131 9.66 4.84 14.66
N SER A 132 8.56 5.24 15.32
CA SER A 132 7.57 4.30 15.86
C SER A 132 6.86 3.48 14.79
N PHE A 133 6.68 4.02 13.58
CA PHE A 133 6.17 3.25 12.45
C PHE A 133 7.18 2.20 12.01
N VAL A 134 8.46 2.56 11.92
CA VAL A 134 9.55 1.63 11.53
C VAL A 134 9.77 0.55 12.61
N GLU A 135 9.56 0.85 13.89
CA GLU A 135 9.60 -0.13 14.98
C GLU A 135 8.65 -1.32 14.78
N CYS A 136 7.59 -1.16 13.99
CA CYS A 136 6.69 -2.25 13.66
C CYS A 136 7.34 -3.36 12.80
N PHE A 137 8.47 -3.09 12.15
CA PHE A 137 9.13 -3.99 11.19
C PHE A 137 10.31 -4.77 11.75
N TYR A 138 10.73 -4.51 12.98
CA TYR A 138 11.82 -5.23 13.62
C TYR A 138 11.56 -5.50 15.10
N THR A 139 12.37 -6.36 15.67
CA THR A 139 12.47 -6.59 17.12
C THR A 139 13.91 -6.45 17.53
N THR A 140 14.18 -6.38 18.84
CA THR A 140 15.53 -6.34 19.38
C THR A 140 15.87 -7.66 20.09
N GLU A 141 17.08 -8.17 19.85
CA GLU A 141 17.63 -9.35 20.52
C GLU A 141 18.91 -8.98 21.24
N THR A 142 19.15 -9.56 22.42
CA THR A 142 20.45 -9.50 23.09
C THR A 142 21.29 -10.68 22.63
N ARG A 143 22.50 -10.40 22.16
CA ARG A 143 23.51 -11.38 21.73
C ARG A 143 24.80 -11.18 22.50
N THR A 144 25.62 -12.23 22.54
CA THR A 144 26.96 -12.19 23.17
C THR A 144 28.02 -12.30 22.10
N ARG A 145 29.06 -11.48 22.20
CA ARG A 145 30.27 -11.57 21.38
C ARG A 145 31.50 -11.63 22.24
N THR A 146 32.54 -12.30 21.74
CA THR A 146 33.85 -12.32 22.38
C THR A 146 34.65 -11.12 21.85
N VAL A 147 35.12 -10.26 22.73
CA VAL A 147 35.95 -9.11 22.44
C VAL A 147 37.35 -9.34 23.04
N GLU A 148 38.39 -8.90 22.31
CA GLU A 148 39.74 -8.87 22.82
C GLU A 148 39.98 -7.57 23.59
N VAL A 149 40.37 -7.70 24.87
CA VAL A 149 40.67 -6.58 25.74
C VAL A 149 42.17 -6.59 26.03
N THR A 150 42.86 -5.50 25.78
CA THR A 150 44.30 -5.35 26.15
C THR A 150 44.39 -4.86 27.57
N LEU A 151 45.00 -5.70 28.44
CA LEU A 151 45.24 -5.37 29.84
C LEU A 151 46.37 -4.33 29.99
N GLU A 152 46.47 -3.69 31.15
CA GLU A 152 47.45 -2.64 31.44
C GLU A 152 48.91 -3.17 31.34
N ASP A 153 49.13 -4.47 31.46
CA ASP A 153 50.44 -5.11 31.31
C ASP A 153 50.83 -5.43 29.86
N GLY A 154 49.97 -5.07 28.89
CA GLY A 154 50.15 -5.33 27.46
C GLY A 154 49.76 -6.74 27.01
N THR A 155 49.20 -7.58 27.89
CA THR A 155 48.66 -8.87 27.50
C THR A 155 47.24 -8.73 26.96
N THR A 156 46.81 -9.66 26.07
CA THR A 156 45.49 -9.69 25.53
C THR A 156 44.67 -10.77 26.26
N SER A 157 43.48 -10.41 26.75
CA SER A 157 42.47 -11.29 27.29
C SER A 157 41.20 -11.23 26.44
N THR A 158 40.40 -12.29 26.51
CA THR A 158 39.08 -12.31 25.83
C THR A 158 37.97 -12.17 26.87
N GLU A 159 37.04 -11.27 26.63
CA GLU A 159 35.87 -11.08 27.47
C GLU A 159 34.59 -11.28 26.65
N GLU A 160 33.51 -11.73 27.28
CA GLU A 160 32.20 -11.81 26.70
C GLU A 160 31.48 -10.49 26.95
N GLU A 161 31.00 -9.85 25.85
CA GLU A 161 30.23 -8.63 25.88
C GLU A 161 28.83 -8.90 25.34
N GLU A 162 27.80 -8.52 26.12
CA GLU A 162 26.42 -8.52 25.64
C GLU A 162 26.15 -7.25 24.82
N TYR A 163 25.52 -7.42 23.67
CA TYR A 163 25.08 -6.31 22.83
C TYR A 163 23.66 -6.54 22.28
N THR A 164 22.97 -5.47 21.98
CA THR A 164 21.61 -5.52 21.41
C THR A 164 21.68 -5.31 19.90
N VAL A 165 20.97 -6.15 19.17
CA VAL A 165 20.87 -6.12 17.70
C VAL A 165 19.42 -6.03 17.28
N ALA A 166 19.15 -5.24 16.23
CA ALA A 166 17.85 -5.21 15.58
C ALA A 166 17.71 -6.41 14.62
N VAL A 167 16.55 -7.02 14.60
CA VAL A 167 16.25 -8.21 13.77
C VAL A 167 14.91 -7.96 13.05
N PRO A 168 14.87 -8.03 11.71
CA PRO A 168 13.62 -7.88 10.95
C PRO A 168 12.59 -8.93 11.36
N VAL A 169 11.35 -8.52 11.52
CA VAL A 169 10.22 -9.45 11.68
C VAL A 169 9.65 -9.85 10.32
N SER A 170 8.89 -10.94 10.27
CA SER A 170 8.14 -11.30 9.06
C SER A 170 7.12 -10.20 8.71
N LEU A 171 6.76 -10.08 7.43
CA LEU A 171 5.75 -9.11 6.98
C LEU A 171 4.39 -9.35 7.67
N TYR A 172 4.05 -10.60 7.93
CA TYR A 172 2.86 -10.95 8.70
C TYR A 172 2.89 -10.35 10.11
N GLN A 173 4.03 -10.47 10.81
CA GLN A 173 4.19 -9.88 12.13
C GLN A 173 4.21 -8.35 12.07
N ALA A 174 4.84 -7.77 11.04
CA ALA A 174 4.83 -6.33 10.83
C ALA A 174 3.40 -5.78 10.66
N TYR A 175 2.54 -6.47 9.90
CA TYR A 175 1.13 -6.09 9.79
C TYR A 175 0.40 -6.16 11.13
N ALA A 176 0.62 -7.21 11.93
CA ALA A 176 0.01 -7.30 13.27
C ALA A 176 0.48 -6.17 14.21
N ASN A 177 1.77 -5.81 14.17
CA ASN A 177 2.32 -4.70 14.92
C ASN A 177 1.72 -3.35 14.45
N LEU A 178 1.59 -3.16 13.13
CA LEU A 178 0.99 -1.97 12.55
C LEU A 178 -0.49 -1.84 12.89
N GLU A 179 -1.27 -2.94 12.88
CA GLU A 179 -2.66 -2.94 13.32
C GLU A 179 -2.80 -2.43 14.76
N ALA A 180 -1.91 -2.92 15.65
CA ALA A 180 -1.87 -2.48 17.04
C ALA A 180 -1.44 -0.99 17.16
N HIS A 181 -0.45 -0.56 16.37
CA HIS A 181 0.06 0.81 16.36
C HIS A 181 -0.96 1.81 15.81
N LEU A 182 -1.61 1.48 14.69
CA LEU A 182 -2.58 2.35 14.02
C LEU A 182 -4.00 2.26 14.59
N GLY A 183 -4.29 1.24 15.41
CA GLY A 183 -5.62 1.00 15.97
C GLY A 183 -6.67 0.62 14.92
N ARG A 184 -6.25 0.08 13.77
CA ARG A 184 -7.14 -0.36 12.68
C ARG A 184 -6.65 -1.67 12.06
N THR A 185 -7.58 -2.44 11.51
CA THR A 185 -7.26 -3.67 10.76
C THR A 185 -6.66 -3.32 9.40
N ILE A 186 -5.64 -4.05 8.99
CA ILE A 186 -5.07 -4.03 7.63
C ILE A 186 -5.78 -5.11 6.82
N THR A 187 -6.62 -4.69 5.90
CA THR A 187 -7.45 -5.59 5.08
C THR A 187 -6.62 -6.31 4.01
N GLU A 188 -7.19 -7.35 3.39
CA GLU A 188 -6.56 -8.02 2.24
C GLU A 188 -6.42 -7.07 1.04
N ASP A 189 -7.34 -6.11 0.89
CA ASP A 189 -7.25 -5.08 -0.14
C ASP A 189 -6.08 -4.12 0.14
N ASP A 190 -5.86 -3.73 1.41
CA ASP A 190 -4.68 -2.94 1.80
C ASP A 190 -3.39 -3.68 1.46
N LYS A 191 -3.30 -4.97 1.81
CA LYS A 191 -2.12 -5.82 1.52
C LYS A 191 -1.87 -5.97 0.02
N SER A 192 -2.94 -6.20 -0.75
CA SER A 192 -2.86 -6.27 -2.22
C SER A 192 -2.35 -4.97 -2.83
N ASN A 193 -2.82 -3.82 -2.33
CA ASN A 193 -2.37 -2.50 -2.76
C ASN A 193 -0.89 -2.26 -2.40
N ILE A 194 -0.48 -2.63 -1.19
CA ILE A 194 0.93 -2.57 -0.75
C ILE A 194 1.83 -3.38 -1.69
N ASP A 195 1.44 -4.61 -2.01
CA ASP A 195 2.22 -5.48 -2.89
C ASP A 195 2.28 -4.97 -4.33
N HIS A 196 1.19 -4.37 -4.82
CA HIS A 196 1.15 -3.71 -6.12
C HIS A 196 2.13 -2.53 -6.18
N ILE A 197 2.08 -1.63 -5.20
CA ILE A 197 2.98 -0.47 -5.10
C ILE A 197 4.42 -0.93 -5.02
N TYR A 198 4.72 -1.90 -4.14
CA TYR A 198 6.05 -2.44 -3.98
C TYR A 198 6.59 -3.02 -5.29
N THR A 199 5.81 -3.86 -5.96
CA THR A 199 6.21 -4.50 -7.22
C THR A 199 6.44 -3.48 -8.33
N MET A 200 5.60 -2.45 -8.40
CA MET A 200 5.73 -1.38 -9.38
C MET A 200 7.05 -0.60 -9.18
N ILE A 201 7.37 -0.24 -7.94
CA ILE A 201 8.55 0.55 -7.62
C ILE A 201 9.84 -0.29 -7.68
N ALA A 202 9.86 -1.47 -7.04
CA ALA A 202 11.01 -2.35 -7.04
C ALA A 202 11.32 -2.91 -8.43
N GLY A 203 10.29 -3.23 -9.23
CA GLY A 203 10.45 -3.65 -10.62
C GLY A 203 11.00 -2.56 -11.53
N SER A 204 10.68 -1.30 -11.29
CA SER A 204 11.19 -0.15 -12.06
C SER A 204 12.62 0.22 -11.67
N ALA A 205 13.04 -0.05 -10.43
CA ALA A 205 14.40 0.26 -9.93
C ALA A 205 15.49 -0.67 -10.48
N GLY A 206 15.14 -1.65 -11.34
CA GLY A 206 16.08 -2.54 -12.03
C GLY A 206 16.59 -3.67 -11.15
N GLY A 207 15.89 -4.80 -11.20
CA GLY A 207 16.46 -6.14 -11.16
C GLY A 207 17.27 -6.60 -9.94
N GLY A 208 17.00 -6.10 -8.77
CA GLY A 208 17.40 -6.78 -7.55
C GLY A 208 16.38 -7.86 -7.23
N SER A 209 16.71 -9.12 -7.53
CA SER A 209 15.93 -10.26 -7.05
C SER A 209 15.97 -10.24 -5.52
N TYR A 210 14.93 -9.71 -4.89
CA TYR A 210 14.68 -9.97 -3.48
C TYR A 210 14.13 -11.39 -3.38
N ASP A 211 15.00 -12.29 -2.97
CA ASP A 211 14.62 -13.68 -2.69
C ASP A 211 13.65 -13.66 -1.49
N GLY A 212 12.38 -14.01 -1.75
CA GLY A 212 11.25 -13.82 -0.84
C GLY A 212 11.24 -14.71 0.41
N GLU A 213 12.39 -14.98 1.01
CA GLU A 213 12.50 -15.85 2.20
C GLU A 213 12.02 -15.17 3.49
N TYR A 214 11.96 -13.81 3.51
CA TYR A 214 11.39 -13.06 4.64
C TYR A 214 9.91 -12.66 4.43
N LEU A 215 9.28 -13.12 3.33
CA LEU A 215 7.88 -12.81 3.00
C LEU A 215 6.95 -14.03 3.09
N ARG A 216 7.36 -15.13 3.76
CA ARG A 216 6.50 -16.30 3.99
C ARG A 216 6.09 -16.46 5.43
#